data_13eea221fe93d52108b56527453075ac
#
_entry.id   13eea221fe93d52108b56527453075ac
#
_cell.length_a   1.000
_cell.length_b   1.000
_cell.length_c   1.000
_cell.angle_alpha   90.00
_cell.angle_beta   90.00
_cell.angle_gamma   90.00
#
_symmetry.space_group_name_H-M   'P 1'
#
loop_
_entity.id
_entity.type
_entity.pdbx_description
1 polymer ?
#
loop_
_entity_poly.entity_id
_entity_poly.type
_entity_poly.pdbx_seq_one_letter_code
_entity_poly.pdbx_strand_id
1 'polypeptide(L)'
;MANAPCSYGAFEITVGVLPDVPEAESVLSAISGAGYEGTELGPPGYLGDRLTLRKSLANHGLALVGGYIPIRFSEPEHWTEDLAAMDATLDLFAAADGTQAKPVLADGGSAERIRFPGRAAVDRSIGLDEAGWARFAEGVAQACDLARTRGFEPTFHHHTATFVEAPWEIERVLELTDVGLLLDTGHLRLGGGDPTTALREWGSRINHIHIKDVHDEVLAGVIADAADMPEAWHRGVFCELGTGDVDLDSFFAELSRSDYSGWLVVEQDMVPRSPRDAADAAASQVRNRAWLAEHAGL
;
A
#
# COMPACT_ATOMS: atom_id res chain seq x y z
N MET A 1 -14.58 5.71 -2.71
CA MET A 1 -13.28 6.07 -2.09
C MET A 1 -13.06 5.26 -0.84
N ALA A 2 -11.83 4.84 -0.60
CA ALA A 2 -11.45 4.10 0.59
C ALA A 2 -10.22 4.74 1.27
N ASN A 3 -9.92 4.27 2.47
CA ASN A 3 -8.75 4.66 3.24
C ASN A 3 -8.13 3.40 3.88
N ALA A 4 -7.00 3.53 4.55
CA ALA A 4 -6.33 2.38 5.16
C ALA A 4 -5.87 2.68 6.58
N PRO A 5 -5.80 1.66 7.47
CA PRO A 5 -5.35 1.83 8.85
C PRO A 5 -3.93 2.41 9.00
N CYS A 6 -3.06 2.22 8.00
CA CYS A 6 -1.71 2.80 7.97
C CYS A 6 -1.72 4.33 8.04
N SER A 7 -2.77 4.99 7.51
CA SER A 7 -2.96 6.43 7.62
C SER A 7 -3.16 6.93 9.05
N TYR A 8 -3.41 6.02 9.99
CA TYR A 8 -3.58 6.28 11.42
C TYR A 8 -2.48 5.62 12.26
N GLY A 9 -1.46 5.10 11.62
CA GLY A 9 -0.32 4.47 12.27
C GLY A 9 -0.49 3.01 12.62
N ALA A 10 -1.53 2.35 12.10
CA ALA A 10 -1.75 0.92 12.33
C ALA A 10 -1.16 0.08 11.18
N PHE A 11 0.09 -0.35 11.36
CA PHE A 11 0.85 -1.22 10.48
C PHE A 11 1.20 -2.54 11.16
N GLU A 12 1.73 -3.48 10.42
CA GLU A 12 2.27 -4.75 10.91
C GLU A 12 3.42 -4.55 11.92
N ILE A 13 4.20 -3.48 11.77
CA ILE A 13 5.34 -3.16 12.65
C ILE A 13 4.97 -2.28 13.85
N THR A 14 3.74 -1.78 13.94
CA THR A 14 3.32 -0.86 15.00
C THR A 14 2.25 -1.46 15.92
N VAL A 15 1.28 -2.19 15.36
CA VAL A 15 0.19 -2.82 16.12
C VAL A 15 0.74 -3.86 17.08
N GLY A 16 0.42 -3.72 18.37
CA GLY A 16 0.93 -4.58 19.44
C GLY A 16 2.39 -4.30 19.83
N VAL A 17 3.07 -3.35 19.19
CA VAL A 17 4.45 -2.94 19.45
C VAL A 17 4.52 -1.55 20.06
N LEU A 18 3.85 -0.59 19.45
CA LEU A 18 3.82 0.80 19.92
C LEU A 18 2.56 1.10 20.75
N PRO A 19 2.70 1.82 21.88
CA PRO A 19 1.57 2.08 22.78
C PRO A 19 0.58 3.12 22.23
N ASP A 20 1.01 3.94 21.27
CA ASP A 20 0.23 5.07 20.76
C ASP A 20 -0.57 4.74 19.47
N VAL A 21 -0.58 3.48 19.05
CA VAL A 21 -1.44 3.02 17.94
C VAL A 21 -2.89 3.09 18.40
N PRO A 22 -3.79 3.76 17.64
CA PRO A 22 -5.20 3.89 18.04
C PRO A 22 -5.89 2.52 18.04
N GLU A 23 -6.96 2.42 18.83
CA GLU A 23 -7.84 1.25 18.81
C GLU A 23 -8.60 1.16 17.47
N ALA A 24 -8.85 -0.04 16.99
CA ALA A 24 -9.52 -0.31 15.71
C ALA A 24 -10.86 0.43 15.54
N GLU A 25 -11.69 0.47 16.61
CA GLU A 25 -12.97 1.19 16.61
C GLU A 25 -12.79 2.70 16.34
N SER A 26 -11.74 3.29 16.88
CA SER A 26 -11.42 4.71 16.65
C SER A 26 -11.01 4.95 15.20
N VAL A 27 -10.23 4.04 14.62
CA VAL A 27 -9.80 4.12 13.22
C VAL A 27 -10.98 3.95 12.27
N LEU A 28 -11.85 2.94 12.48
CA LEU A 28 -13.05 2.75 11.67
C LEU A 28 -14.00 3.96 11.75
N SER A 29 -14.17 4.53 12.95
CA SER A 29 -14.96 5.75 13.15
C SER A 29 -14.36 6.94 12.43
N ALA A 30 -13.04 7.09 12.42
CA ALA A 30 -12.36 8.18 11.73
C ALA A 30 -12.46 8.04 10.20
N ILE A 31 -12.27 6.83 9.65
CA ILE A 31 -12.42 6.53 8.22
C ILE A 31 -13.85 6.87 7.75
N SER A 32 -14.85 6.33 8.42
CA SER A 32 -16.25 6.58 8.10
C SER A 32 -16.63 8.05 8.30
N GLY A 33 -16.18 8.66 9.40
CA GLY A 33 -16.43 10.07 9.72
C GLY A 33 -15.80 11.06 8.73
N ALA A 34 -14.70 10.69 8.08
CA ALA A 34 -14.09 11.46 7.01
C ALA A 34 -14.84 11.33 5.65
N GLY A 35 -15.82 10.41 5.56
CA GLY A 35 -16.63 10.22 4.35
C GLY A 35 -16.05 9.18 3.37
N TYR A 36 -15.18 8.28 3.82
CA TYR A 36 -14.78 7.12 3.05
C TYR A 36 -15.82 6.00 3.15
N GLU A 37 -15.96 5.19 2.10
CA GLU A 37 -16.94 4.12 1.98
C GLU A 37 -16.31 2.72 2.06
N GLY A 38 -14.98 2.65 2.13
CA GLY A 38 -14.21 1.41 2.25
C GLY A 38 -12.95 1.59 3.05
N THR A 39 -12.39 0.46 3.46
CA THR A 39 -11.09 0.38 4.13
C THR A 39 -10.30 -0.83 3.66
N GLU A 40 -8.99 -0.73 3.68
CA GLU A 40 -8.14 -1.91 3.66
C GLU A 40 -8.10 -2.58 5.03
N LEU A 41 -7.66 -3.86 5.05
CA LEU A 41 -7.69 -4.68 6.27
C LEU A 41 -6.75 -4.15 7.36
N GLY A 42 -5.61 -3.56 6.96
CA GLY A 42 -4.48 -3.34 7.87
C GLY A 42 -3.93 -4.65 8.43
N PRO A 43 -3.22 -4.62 9.56
CA PRO A 43 -2.65 -5.83 10.16
C PRO A 43 -3.74 -6.88 10.44
N PRO A 44 -3.51 -8.16 10.09
CA PRO A 44 -4.48 -9.22 10.30
C PRO A 44 -4.96 -9.30 11.75
N GLY A 45 -6.30 -9.24 11.94
CA GLY A 45 -6.94 -9.26 13.27
C GLY A 45 -7.08 -7.89 13.93
N TYR A 46 -6.46 -6.83 13.43
CA TYR A 46 -6.59 -5.49 14.03
C TYR A 46 -8.02 -4.94 13.94
N LEU A 47 -8.66 -4.94 12.78
CA LEU A 47 -10.03 -4.48 12.61
C LEU A 47 -11.08 -5.50 13.09
N GLY A 48 -10.67 -6.71 13.43
CA GLY A 48 -11.49 -7.81 13.88
C GLY A 48 -11.00 -9.16 13.37
N ASP A 49 -11.43 -10.22 14.02
CA ASP A 49 -11.18 -11.59 13.62
C ASP A 49 -12.27 -12.12 12.66
N ARG A 50 -12.19 -13.40 12.29
CA ARG A 50 -13.18 -14.06 11.40
C ARG A 50 -14.64 -13.98 11.91
N LEU A 51 -14.87 -13.77 13.20
CA LEU A 51 -16.21 -13.70 13.79
C LEU A 51 -16.72 -12.26 13.92
N THR A 52 -15.83 -11.30 13.99
CA THR A 52 -16.14 -9.91 14.35
C THR A 52 -15.95 -8.90 13.21
N LEU A 53 -15.00 -9.14 12.29
CA LEU A 53 -14.61 -8.20 11.25
C LEU A 53 -15.80 -7.69 10.41
N ARG A 54 -16.65 -8.59 9.92
CA ARG A 54 -17.84 -8.22 9.15
C ARG A 54 -18.76 -7.25 9.92
N LYS A 55 -18.96 -7.51 11.21
CA LYS A 55 -19.80 -6.66 12.06
C LYS A 55 -19.12 -5.32 12.32
N SER A 56 -17.82 -5.32 12.57
CA SER A 56 -17.04 -4.08 12.78
C SER A 56 -17.15 -3.16 11.55
N LEU A 57 -16.93 -3.69 10.35
CA LEU A 57 -17.08 -2.93 9.11
C LEU A 57 -18.52 -2.45 8.89
N ALA A 58 -19.52 -3.32 9.06
CA ALA A 58 -20.92 -2.98 8.86
C ALA A 58 -21.43 -1.90 9.82
N ASN A 59 -20.95 -1.88 11.07
CA ASN A 59 -21.31 -0.84 12.06
C ASN A 59 -20.88 0.57 11.60
N HIS A 60 -19.85 0.65 10.74
CA HIS A 60 -19.33 1.92 10.21
C HIS A 60 -19.71 2.16 8.74
N GLY A 61 -20.46 1.23 8.13
CA GLY A 61 -20.84 1.34 6.71
C GLY A 61 -19.68 1.22 5.74
N LEU A 62 -18.62 0.51 6.13
CA LEU A 62 -17.38 0.37 5.34
C LEU A 62 -17.34 -0.98 4.62
N ALA A 63 -16.93 -0.96 3.35
CA ALA A 63 -16.57 -2.16 2.59
C ALA A 63 -15.11 -2.52 2.83
N LEU A 64 -14.76 -3.82 2.86
CA LEU A 64 -13.37 -4.26 2.74
C LEU A 64 -12.96 -4.19 1.27
N VAL A 65 -11.89 -3.46 0.96
CA VAL A 65 -11.46 -3.22 -0.42
C VAL A 65 -10.13 -3.87 -0.79
N GLY A 66 -9.30 -4.17 0.19
CA GLY A 66 -8.00 -4.80 0.02
C GLY A 66 -7.35 -5.11 1.36
N GLY A 67 -6.12 -5.59 1.31
CA GLY A 67 -5.27 -5.78 2.47
C GLY A 67 -3.88 -6.23 2.08
N TYR A 68 -2.89 -5.61 2.70
CA TYR A 68 -1.48 -5.83 2.47
C TYR A 68 -1.04 -7.22 2.91
N ILE A 69 -0.32 -7.92 2.04
CA ILE A 69 0.16 -9.28 2.26
C ILE A 69 1.64 -9.34 1.85
N PRO A 70 2.57 -9.22 2.81
CA PRO A 70 4.00 -9.32 2.52
C PRO A 70 4.40 -10.78 2.28
N ILE A 71 5.16 -11.03 1.21
CA ILE A 71 5.72 -12.34 0.86
C ILE A 71 7.17 -12.15 0.44
N ARG A 72 8.06 -13.02 0.93
CA ARG A 72 9.48 -13.04 0.56
C ARG A 72 9.67 -13.79 -0.76
N PHE A 73 9.21 -13.17 -1.86
CA PHE A 73 9.11 -13.83 -3.16
C PHE A 73 10.43 -14.39 -3.71
N SER A 74 11.57 -13.77 -3.39
CA SER A 74 12.90 -14.24 -3.83
C SER A 74 13.50 -15.33 -2.95
N GLU A 75 12.84 -15.72 -1.84
CA GLU A 75 13.34 -16.60 -0.78
C GLU A 75 12.44 -17.87 -0.64
N PRO A 76 12.64 -18.91 -1.48
CA PRO A 76 11.77 -20.09 -1.52
C PRO A 76 11.61 -20.83 -0.19
N GLU A 77 12.60 -20.76 0.67
CA GLU A 77 12.59 -21.36 2.01
C GLU A 77 11.49 -20.80 2.92
N HIS A 78 10.99 -19.62 2.62
CA HIS A 78 9.95 -18.95 3.38
C HIS A 78 8.53 -19.09 2.78
N TRP A 79 8.38 -19.55 1.55
CA TRP A 79 7.08 -19.58 0.87
C TRP A 79 6.02 -20.38 1.61
N THR A 80 6.36 -21.52 2.22
CA THR A 80 5.38 -22.32 2.97
C THR A 80 4.75 -21.52 4.11
N GLU A 81 5.55 -20.75 4.84
CA GLU A 81 5.09 -19.90 5.94
C GLU A 81 4.29 -18.72 5.44
N ASP A 82 4.84 -18.00 4.45
CA ASP A 82 4.24 -16.78 3.92
C ASP A 82 2.90 -17.06 3.21
N LEU A 83 2.82 -18.13 2.42
CA LEU A 83 1.57 -18.56 1.77
C LEU A 83 0.52 -19.06 2.78
N ALA A 84 0.93 -19.68 3.89
CA ALA A 84 -0.01 -20.03 4.96
C ALA A 84 -0.56 -18.80 5.67
N ALA A 85 0.26 -17.77 5.91
CA ALA A 85 -0.18 -16.48 6.45
C ALA A 85 -1.12 -15.76 5.47
N MET A 86 -0.81 -15.78 4.18
CA MET A 86 -1.70 -15.28 3.13
C MET A 86 -3.05 -15.98 3.14
N ASP A 87 -3.08 -17.32 3.20
CA ASP A 87 -4.32 -18.11 3.22
C ASP A 87 -5.19 -17.76 4.43
N ALA A 88 -4.58 -17.55 5.60
CA ALA A 88 -5.29 -17.08 6.79
C ALA A 88 -5.86 -15.65 6.62
N THR A 89 -5.17 -14.77 5.89
CA THR A 89 -5.66 -13.43 5.55
C THR A 89 -6.83 -13.50 4.58
N LEU A 90 -6.79 -14.40 3.59
CA LEU A 90 -7.92 -14.64 2.68
C LEU A 90 -9.16 -15.19 3.41
N ASP A 91 -8.99 -15.91 4.51
CA ASP A 91 -10.10 -16.28 5.41
C ASP A 91 -10.79 -15.06 6.04
N LEU A 92 -10.03 -14.00 6.38
CA LEU A 92 -10.61 -12.74 6.87
C LEU A 92 -11.39 -12.03 5.75
N PHE A 93 -10.87 -12.02 4.52
CA PHE A 93 -11.58 -11.45 3.36
C PHE A 93 -12.92 -12.16 3.13
N ALA A 94 -12.91 -13.50 3.15
CA ALA A 94 -14.12 -14.29 2.99
C ALA A 94 -15.12 -14.04 4.15
N ALA A 95 -14.63 -13.92 5.38
CA ALA A 95 -15.48 -13.65 6.56
C ALA A 95 -16.10 -12.24 6.53
N ALA A 96 -15.45 -11.28 5.88
CA ALA A 96 -15.95 -9.91 5.72
C ALA A 96 -16.92 -9.73 4.54
N ASP A 97 -17.27 -10.78 3.80
CA ASP A 97 -17.95 -10.73 2.50
C ASP A 97 -17.16 -9.87 1.46
N GLY A 98 -15.85 -9.81 1.62
CA GLY A 98 -14.96 -9.00 0.79
C GLY A 98 -14.65 -9.65 -0.56
N THR A 99 -15.66 -10.14 -1.29
CA THR A 99 -15.49 -10.86 -2.57
C THR A 99 -14.82 -10.04 -3.67
N GLN A 100 -14.81 -8.72 -3.54
CA GLN A 100 -14.15 -7.77 -4.44
C GLN A 100 -12.87 -7.18 -3.85
N ALA A 101 -12.54 -7.54 -2.59
CA ALA A 101 -11.31 -7.06 -1.96
C ALA A 101 -10.09 -7.65 -2.66
N LYS A 102 -9.06 -6.82 -2.80
CA LYS A 102 -7.81 -7.22 -3.45
C LYS A 102 -6.80 -7.75 -2.43
N PRO A 103 -6.32 -9.00 -2.58
CA PRO A 103 -5.07 -9.40 -1.95
C PRO A 103 -3.93 -8.52 -2.50
N VAL A 104 -3.44 -7.61 -1.68
CA VAL A 104 -2.38 -6.65 -2.04
C VAL A 104 -1.04 -7.31 -1.75
N LEU A 105 -0.53 -8.04 -2.74
CA LEU A 105 0.75 -8.74 -2.66
C LEU A 105 1.90 -7.74 -2.71
N ALA A 106 2.78 -7.76 -1.73
CA ALA A 106 3.97 -6.93 -1.71
C ALA A 106 5.21 -7.77 -1.39
N ASP A 107 6.37 -7.35 -1.90
CA ASP A 107 7.63 -7.97 -1.51
C ASP A 107 7.92 -7.71 -0.03
N GLY A 108 8.35 -8.73 0.70
CA GLY A 108 8.70 -8.63 2.12
C GLY A 108 9.93 -7.74 2.40
N GLY A 109 10.59 -7.27 1.35
CA GLY A 109 11.75 -6.42 1.43
C GLY A 109 13.00 -7.16 1.93
N SER A 110 14.04 -6.38 2.17
CA SER A 110 15.27 -6.87 2.79
C SER A 110 15.87 -5.80 3.70
N ALA A 111 16.72 -6.21 4.63
CA ALA A 111 17.43 -5.28 5.51
C ALA A 111 18.25 -4.24 4.72
N GLU A 112 18.80 -4.64 3.56
CA GLU A 112 19.54 -3.74 2.68
C GLU A 112 18.62 -2.71 2.02
N ARG A 113 17.47 -3.13 1.50
CA ARG A 113 16.50 -2.23 0.85
C ARG A 113 15.90 -1.24 1.87
N ILE A 114 15.57 -1.71 3.08
CA ILE A 114 15.08 -0.85 4.18
C ILE A 114 16.13 0.21 4.55
N ARG A 115 17.42 -0.17 4.54
CA ARG A 115 18.53 0.74 4.84
C ARG A 115 18.76 1.78 3.75
N PHE A 116 18.34 1.51 2.51
CA PHE A 116 18.64 2.35 1.35
C PHE A 116 17.39 2.72 0.54
N PRO A 117 16.35 3.35 1.16
CA PRO A 117 15.12 3.70 0.45
C PRO A 117 15.38 4.67 -0.71
N GLY A 118 14.64 4.49 -1.82
CA GLY A 118 14.70 5.36 -3.01
C GLY A 118 15.96 5.20 -3.87
N ARG A 119 16.90 4.32 -3.52
CA ARG A 119 18.18 4.19 -4.23
C ARG A 119 18.12 3.32 -5.46
N ALA A 120 17.16 2.43 -5.58
CA ALA A 120 17.03 1.56 -6.75
C ALA A 120 16.82 2.33 -8.05
N ALA A 121 16.31 3.55 -8.00
CA ALA A 121 16.17 4.43 -9.14
C ALA A 121 17.52 4.77 -9.82
N VAL A 122 18.59 4.86 -9.06
CA VAL A 122 19.93 5.29 -9.54
C VAL A 122 21.00 4.20 -9.39
N ASP A 123 20.77 3.18 -8.57
CA ASP A 123 21.71 2.09 -8.34
C ASP A 123 21.02 0.72 -8.50
N ARG A 124 21.15 0.13 -9.67
CA ARG A 124 20.58 -1.18 -9.96
C ARG A 124 21.33 -2.35 -9.31
N SER A 125 22.51 -2.12 -8.74
CA SER A 125 23.32 -3.17 -8.13
C SER A 125 22.72 -3.71 -6.82
N ILE A 126 21.81 -2.96 -6.19
CA ILE A 126 21.05 -3.37 -4.99
C ILE A 126 19.80 -4.17 -5.32
N GLY A 127 19.48 -4.37 -6.59
CA GLY A 127 18.34 -5.16 -7.06
C GLY A 127 18.63 -6.67 -7.07
N LEU A 128 17.62 -7.44 -7.43
CA LEU A 128 17.76 -8.88 -7.63
C LEU A 128 18.58 -9.18 -8.90
N ASP A 129 19.40 -10.23 -8.85
CA ASP A 129 20.01 -10.83 -10.03
C ASP A 129 18.99 -11.66 -10.84
N GLU A 130 19.37 -12.16 -12.00
CA GLU A 130 18.48 -12.96 -12.87
C GLU A 130 17.93 -14.21 -12.15
N ALA A 131 18.70 -14.85 -11.31
CA ALA A 131 18.24 -16.01 -10.53
C ALA A 131 17.28 -15.59 -9.43
N GLY A 132 17.50 -14.42 -8.81
CA GLY A 132 16.56 -13.80 -7.86
C GLY A 132 15.24 -13.45 -8.53
N TRP A 133 15.26 -12.83 -9.71
CA TRP A 133 14.06 -12.54 -10.48
C TRP A 133 13.28 -13.78 -10.91
N ALA A 134 13.96 -14.86 -11.28
CA ALA A 134 13.30 -16.11 -11.60
C ALA A 134 12.56 -16.71 -10.39
N ARG A 135 13.19 -16.72 -9.20
CA ARG A 135 12.54 -17.14 -7.96
C ARG A 135 11.39 -16.22 -7.59
N PHE A 136 11.58 -14.91 -7.72
CA PHE A 136 10.56 -13.90 -7.46
C PHE A 136 9.30 -14.14 -8.28
N ALA A 137 9.45 -14.33 -9.59
CA ALA A 137 8.33 -14.61 -10.49
C ALA A 137 7.60 -15.92 -10.14
N GLU A 138 8.33 -16.96 -9.76
CA GLU A 138 7.75 -18.23 -9.30
C GLU A 138 6.95 -18.03 -7.99
N GLY A 139 7.49 -17.28 -7.03
CA GLY A 139 6.79 -16.96 -5.77
C GLY A 139 5.51 -16.16 -6.02
N VAL A 140 5.55 -15.15 -6.90
CA VAL A 140 4.36 -14.39 -7.32
C VAL A 140 3.32 -15.30 -7.96
N ALA A 141 3.73 -16.22 -8.85
CA ALA A 141 2.81 -17.16 -9.49
C ALA A 141 2.10 -18.03 -8.45
N GLN A 142 2.81 -18.58 -7.46
CA GLN A 142 2.21 -19.40 -6.40
C GLN A 142 1.21 -18.60 -5.56
N ALA A 143 1.53 -17.36 -5.20
CA ALA A 143 0.61 -16.48 -4.47
C ALA A 143 -0.65 -16.14 -5.30
N CYS A 144 -0.48 -15.85 -6.59
CA CYS A 144 -1.60 -15.61 -7.50
C CYS A 144 -2.51 -16.83 -7.64
N ASP A 145 -1.93 -18.01 -7.79
CA ASP A 145 -2.69 -19.28 -7.88
C ASP A 145 -3.49 -19.55 -6.59
N LEU A 146 -2.89 -19.30 -5.43
CA LEU A 146 -3.58 -19.40 -4.14
C LEU A 146 -4.75 -18.42 -4.07
N ALA A 147 -4.53 -17.13 -4.35
CA ALA A 147 -5.58 -16.12 -4.34
C ALA A 147 -6.75 -16.48 -5.27
N ARG A 148 -6.44 -16.83 -6.53
CA ARG A 148 -7.43 -17.18 -7.55
C ARG A 148 -8.19 -18.45 -7.19
N THR A 149 -7.53 -19.46 -6.60
CA THR A 149 -8.18 -20.69 -6.09
C THR A 149 -9.17 -20.37 -4.97
N ARG A 150 -8.90 -19.35 -4.18
CA ARG A 150 -9.80 -18.84 -3.12
C ARG A 150 -10.86 -17.86 -3.65
N GLY A 151 -10.88 -17.57 -4.96
CA GLY A 151 -11.86 -16.68 -5.62
C GLY A 151 -11.54 -15.20 -5.58
N PHE A 152 -10.28 -14.85 -5.29
CA PHE A 152 -9.81 -13.46 -5.25
C PHE A 152 -8.86 -13.18 -6.42
N GLU A 153 -8.98 -11.99 -7.03
CA GLU A 153 -8.01 -11.52 -8.01
C GLU A 153 -6.96 -10.64 -7.33
N PRO A 154 -5.70 -11.07 -7.25
CA PRO A 154 -4.64 -10.33 -6.56
C PRO A 154 -4.20 -9.09 -7.32
N THR A 155 -3.53 -8.20 -6.60
CA THR A 155 -2.79 -7.07 -7.15
C THR A 155 -1.39 -7.06 -6.56
N PHE A 156 -0.38 -6.66 -7.34
CA PHE A 156 1.00 -6.52 -6.86
C PHE A 156 1.27 -5.07 -6.53
N HIS A 157 1.73 -4.82 -5.31
CA HIS A 157 2.07 -3.50 -4.81
C HIS A 157 3.59 -3.30 -4.84
N HIS A 158 4.05 -2.41 -5.72
CA HIS A 158 5.41 -1.88 -5.62
C HIS A 158 5.53 -0.97 -4.39
N HIS A 159 6.62 -1.08 -3.65
CA HIS A 159 6.73 -0.39 -2.38
C HIS A 159 8.17 0.07 -2.12
N THR A 160 8.33 1.31 -1.63
CA THR A 160 9.65 1.83 -1.22
C THR A 160 10.27 0.91 -0.19
N ALA A 161 11.59 0.71 -0.29
CA ALA A 161 12.38 -0.17 0.57
C ALA A 161 12.14 -1.69 0.36
N THR A 162 11.57 -2.10 -0.79
CA THR A 162 11.44 -3.50 -1.20
C THR A 162 12.25 -3.77 -2.47
N PHE A 163 12.28 -5.02 -2.95
CA PHE A 163 12.93 -5.36 -4.24
C PHE A 163 12.13 -4.92 -5.47
N VAL A 164 10.95 -4.31 -5.28
CA VAL A 164 10.17 -3.70 -6.36
C VAL A 164 9.78 -2.28 -5.96
N GLU A 165 10.74 -1.36 -6.10
CA GLU A 165 10.63 0.06 -5.72
C GLU A 165 10.67 0.97 -6.95
N ALA A 166 11.66 0.80 -7.82
CA ALA A 166 11.91 1.66 -8.97
C ALA A 166 11.11 1.21 -10.22
N PRO A 167 10.83 2.11 -11.18
CA PRO A 167 10.11 1.77 -12.41
C PRO A 167 10.65 0.55 -13.15
N TRP A 168 11.97 0.41 -13.28
CA TRP A 168 12.58 -0.73 -13.94
C TRP A 168 12.34 -2.06 -13.24
N GLU A 169 12.17 -2.07 -11.90
CA GLU A 169 11.80 -3.26 -11.12
C GLU A 169 10.32 -3.61 -11.32
N ILE A 170 9.46 -2.58 -11.36
CA ILE A 170 8.04 -2.75 -11.67
C ILE A 170 7.86 -3.34 -13.08
N GLU A 171 8.54 -2.79 -14.07
CA GLU A 171 8.54 -3.31 -15.44
C GLU A 171 8.98 -4.77 -15.48
N ARG A 172 10.00 -5.14 -14.68
CA ARG A 172 10.47 -6.52 -14.60
C ARG A 172 9.42 -7.47 -14.02
N VAL A 173 8.66 -7.06 -13.01
CA VAL A 173 7.50 -7.84 -12.51
C VAL A 173 6.43 -7.99 -13.58
N LEU A 174 6.09 -6.90 -14.29
CA LEU A 174 5.08 -6.91 -15.34
C LEU A 174 5.47 -7.78 -16.55
N GLU A 175 6.76 -7.87 -16.86
CA GLU A 175 7.30 -8.75 -17.90
C GLU A 175 7.26 -10.23 -17.52
N LEU A 176 7.55 -10.54 -16.26
CA LEU A 176 7.73 -11.92 -15.79
C LEU A 176 6.45 -12.57 -15.28
N THR A 177 5.39 -11.78 -15.00
CA THR A 177 4.16 -12.26 -14.36
C THR A 177 2.91 -11.72 -15.03
N ASP A 178 1.76 -12.33 -14.73
CA ASP A 178 0.43 -11.87 -15.17
C ASP A 178 -0.36 -11.17 -14.06
N VAL A 179 0.25 -10.95 -12.89
CA VAL A 179 -0.42 -10.31 -11.76
C VAL A 179 -0.86 -8.88 -12.10
N GLY A 180 -2.05 -8.47 -11.64
CA GLY A 180 -2.48 -7.08 -11.74
C GLY A 180 -1.55 -6.15 -10.95
N LEU A 181 -1.47 -4.90 -11.33
CA LEU A 181 -0.64 -3.89 -10.65
C LEU A 181 -1.50 -3.00 -9.76
N LEU A 182 -1.07 -2.84 -8.52
CA LEU A 182 -1.48 -1.72 -7.68
C LEU A 182 -0.54 -0.55 -8.01
N LEU A 183 -1.09 0.53 -8.52
CA LEU A 183 -0.35 1.77 -8.72
C LEU A 183 -0.48 2.64 -7.49
N ASP A 184 0.62 2.86 -6.79
CA ASP A 184 0.72 3.80 -5.66
C ASP A 184 1.45 5.06 -6.08
N THR A 185 0.80 6.21 -5.99
CA THR A 185 1.35 7.48 -6.48
C THR A 185 2.56 7.94 -5.67
N GLY A 186 2.53 7.75 -4.35
CA GLY A 186 3.63 8.15 -3.46
C GLY A 186 4.83 7.24 -3.55
N HIS A 187 4.62 5.92 -3.41
CA HIS A 187 5.73 4.96 -3.50
C HIS A 187 6.41 4.99 -4.88
N LEU A 188 5.64 5.19 -5.96
CA LEU A 188 6.23 5.34 -7.28
C LEU A 188 7.09 6.60 -7.38
N ARG A 189 6.60 7.74 -6.83
CA ARG A 189 7.37 8.98 -6.80
C ARG A 189 8.68 8.82 -6.05
N LEU A 190 8.64 8.21 -4.87
CA LEU A 190 9.84 7.91 -4.07
C LEU A 190 10.81 6.96 -4.79
N GLY A 191 10.28 6.03 -5.58
CA GLY A 191 11.06 5.14 -6.45
C GLY A 191 11.59 5.80 -7.74
N GLY A 192 11.38 7.11 -7.92
CA GLY A 192 11.86 7.89 -9.06
C GLY A 192 10.98 7.81 -10.31
N GLY A 193 9.75 7.31 -10.19
CA GLY A 193 8.78 7.26 -11.27
C GLY A 193 7.82 8.46 -11.29
N ASP A 194 7.03 8.54 -12.37
CA ASP A 194 5.96 9.51 -12.56
C ASP A 194 4.62 8.79 -12.65
N PRO A 195 3.68 9.01 -11.69
CA PRO A 195 2.41 8.28 -11.64
C PRO A 195 1.52 8.49 -12.86
N THR A 196 1.55 9.67 -13.46
CA THR A 196 0.76 9.99 -14.66
C THR A 196 1.26 9.22 -15.88
N THR A 197 2.57 9.13 -16.03
CA THR A 197 3.21 8.32 -17.08
C THR A 197 2.94 6.83 -16.86
N ALA A 198 3.09 6.35 -15.64
CA ALA A 198 2.82 4.96 -15.26
C ALA A 198 1.36 4.55 -15.56
N LEU A 199 0.40 5.44 -15.30
CA LEU A 199 -1.01 5.17 -15.62
C LEU A 199 -1.23 5.00 -17.13
N ARG A 200 -0.52 5.74 -17.98
CA ARG A 200 -0.59 5.59 -19.45
C ARG A 200 0.07 4.31 -19.94
N GLU A 201 1.26 3.99 -19.41
CA GLU A 201 2.08 2.89 -19.88
C GLU A 201 1.61 1.54 -19.34
N TRP A 202 1.20 1.50 -18.07
CA TRP A 202 0.83 0.26 -17.38
C TRP A 202 -0.68 0.12 -17.16
N GLY A 203 -1.51 1.05 -17.64
CA GLY A 203 -2.94 1.15 -17.33
C GLY A 203 -3.72 -0.14 -17.53
N SER A 204 -3.41 -0.94 -18.56
CA SER A 204 -4.05 -2.24 -18.81
C SER A 204 -3.78 -3.31 -17.74
N ARG A 205 -2.76 -3.10 -16.91
CA ARG A 205 -2.37 -3.99 -15.81
C ARG A 205 -2.86 -3.49 -14.46
N ILE A 206 -3.21 -2.19 -14.35
CA ILE A 206 -3.62 -1.58 -13.09
C ILE A 206 -5.04 -2.03 -12.71
N ASN A 207 -5.17 -2.70 -11.57
CA ASN A 207 -6.44 -3.17 -11.04
C ASN A 207 -6.73 -2.68 -9.60
N HIS A 208 -5.83 -1.88 -9.01
CA HIS A 208 -5.99 -1.19 -7.74
C HIS A 208 -5.14 0.08 -7.72
N ILE A 209 -5.55 1.11 -6.97
CA ILE A 209 -4.82 2.38 -6.90
C ILE A 209 -4.77 2.87 -5.45
N HIS A 210 -3.56 3.19 -4.98
CA HIS A 210 -3.31 3.97 -3.77
C HIS A 210 -2.93 5.41 -4.13
N ILE A 211 -3.58 6.35 -3.46
CA ILE A 211 -3.32 7.79 -3.62
C ILE A 211 -2.54 8.26 -2.40
N LYS A 212 -1.29 8.60 -2.61
CA LYS A 212 -0.37 9.17 -1.62
C LYS A 212 0.29 10.41 -2.20
N ASP A 213 0.62 11.36 -1.33
CA ASP A 213 1.49 12.48 -1.67
C ASP A 213 2.74 12.46 -0.79
N VAL A 214 3.85 12.98 -1.29
CA VAL A 214 5.16 12.85 -0.66
C VAL A 214 5.98 14.14 -0.76
N HIS A 215 6.91 14.33 0.17
CA HIS A 215 7.93 15.37 0.11
C HIS A 215 9.25 14.80 -0.42
N ASP A 216 9.62 15.13 -1.64
CA ASP A 216 10.87 14.71 -2.29
C ASP A 216 12.10 15.15 -1.49
N GLU A 217 12.07 16.36 -0.89
CA GLU A 217 13.17 16.89 -0.08
C GLU A 217 13.43 16.06 1.18
N VAL A 218 12.39 15.45 1.76
CA VAL A 218 12.52 14.55 2.92
C VAL A 218 13.28 13.30 2.52
N LEU A 219 12.91 12.66 1.41
CA LEU A 219 13.65 11.49 0.91
C LEU A 219 15.08 11.85 0.55
N ALA A 220 15.31 12.98 -0.11
CA ALA A 220 16.66 13.45 -0.45
C ALA A 220 17.52 13.65 0.79
N GLY A 221 16.95 14.20 1.87
CA GLY A 221 17.62 14.34 3.17
C GLY A 221 17.95 12.99 3.81
N VAL A 222 17.02 12.04 3.80
CA VAL A 222 17.22 10.66 4.31
C VAL A 222 18.37 9.98 3.55
N ILE A 223 18.41 10.10 2.23
CA ILE A 223 19.47 9.53 1.39
C ILE A 223 20.82 10.20 1.70
N ALA A 224 20.86 11.54 1.84
CA ALA A 224 22.08 12.29 2.13
C ALA A 224 22.66 11.93 3.50
N ASP A 225 21.80 11.70 4.48
CA ASP A 225 22.18 11.32 5.84
C ASP A 225 22.51 9.81 5.98
N ALA A 226 22.35 9.01 4.91
CA ALA A 226 22.44 7.56 4.91
C ALA A 226 21.50 6.92 5.96
N ALA A 227 20.34 7.53 6.19
CA ALA A 227 19.29 7.04 7.06
C ALA A 227 18.41 5.99 6.37
N ASP A 228 17.56 5.30 7.13
CA ASP A 228 16.72 4.21 6.68
C ASP A 228 15.24 4.62 6.45
N MET A 229 14.41 3.68 6.02
CA MET A 229 12.98 3.94 5.78
C MET A 229 12.20 4.33 7.04
N PRO A 230 12.41 3.74 8.22
CA PRO A 230 11.83 4.24 9.47
C PRO A 230 12.09 5.72 9.73
N GLU A 231 13.30 6.21 9.45
CA GLU A 231 13.62 7.63 9.59
C GLU A 231 12.88 8.49 8.55
N ALA A 232 12.65 7.99 7.34
CA ALA A 232 11.83 8.68 6.34
C ALA A 232 10.38 8.90 6.84
N TRP A 233 9.78 7.88 7.45
CA TRP A 233 8.47 8.02 8.09
C TRP A 233 8.50 9.04 9.24
N HIS A 234 9.53 8.99 10.10
CA HIS A 234 9.68 9.92 11.21
C HIS A 234 9.82 11.37 10.75
N ARG A 235 10.45 11.60 9.61
CA ARG A 235 10.59 12.94 9.01
C ARG A 235 9.35 13.39 8.23
N GLY A 236 8.33 12.54 8.12
CA GLY A 236 7.08 12.87 7.45
C GLY A 236 7.20 12.87 5.91
N VAL A 237 7.83 11.84 5.33
CA VAL A 237 7.98 11.70 3.87
C VAL A 237 6.62 11.64 3.16
N PHE A 238 5.60 11.03 3.80
CA PHE A 238 4.22 11.05 3.32
C PHE A 238 3.45 12.21 3.95
N CYS A 239 2.70 12.95 3.14
CA CYS A 239 2.02 14.17 3.54
C CYS A 239 0.56 14.20 3.10
N GLU A 240 -0.15 15.27 3.47
CA GLU A 240 -1.52 15.51 3.03
C GLU A 240 -1.56 15.74 1.52
N LEU A 241 -2.61 15.24 0.87
CA LEU A 241 -2.80 15.38 -0.57
C LEU A 241 -2.78 16.85 -0.99
N GLY A 242 -2.01 17.16 -2.02
CA GLY A 242 -1.82 18.50 -2.55
C GLY A 242 -0.83 19.37 -1.78
N THR A 243 -0.15 18.81 -0.76
CA THR A 243 0.92 19.54 -0.05
C THR A 243 2.31 19.04 -0.39
N GLY A 244 2.41 17.94 -1.13
CA GLY A 244 3.66 17.32 -1.54
C GLY A 244 4.05 17.61 -2.99
N ASP A 245 4.89 16.75 -3.53
CA ASP A 245 5.55 16.91 -4.83
C ASP A 245 4.97 16.00 -5.93
N VAL A 246 3.92 15.19 -5.64
CA VAL A 246 3.21 14.42 -6.66
C VAL A 246 2.25 15.32 -7.41
N ASP A 247 2.34 15.35 -8.75
CA ASP A 247 1.38 16.07 -9.59
C ASP A 247 0.04 15.30 -9.65
N LEU A 248 -0.71 15.39 -8.55
CA LEU A 248 -2.00 14.71 -8.41
C LEU A 248 -3.05 15.28 -9.36
N ASP A 249 -3.02 16.56 -9.70
CA ASP A 249 -3.97 17.17 -10.65
C ASP A 249 -3.80 16.54 -12.04
N SER A 250 -2.57 16.40 -12.53
CA SER A 250 -2.29 15.71 -13.80
C SER A 250 -2.64 14.23 -13.74
N PHE A 251 -2.39 13.57 -12.60
CA PHE A 251 -2.74 12.17 -12.39
C PHE A 251 -4.26 11.95 -12.48
N PHE A 252 -5.06 12.73 -11.77
CA PHE A 252 -6.53 12.62 -11.82
C PHE A 252 -7.10 13.01 -13.17
N ALA A 253 -6.52 14.00 -13.85
CA ALA A 253 -6.90 14.34 -15.22
C ALA A 253 -6.66 13.17 -16.20
N GLU A 254 -5.60 12.40 -16.02
CA GLU A 254 -5.33 11.19 -16.82
C GLU A 254 -6.23 10.02 -16.40
N LEU A 255 -6.42 9.82 -15.09
CA LEU A 255 -7.30 8.78 -14.56
C LEU A 255 -8.74 8.93 -15.09
N SER A 256 -9.25 10.17 -15.19
CA SER A 256 -10.58 10.45 -15.74
C SER A 256 -10.75 10.07 -17.22
N ARG A 257 -9.65 9.86 -17.95
CA ARG A 257 -9.64 9.42 -19.35
C ARG A 257 -9.41 7.91 -19.49
N SER A 258 -9.03 7.25 -18.41
CA SER A 258 -8.79 5.80 -18.38
C SER A 258 -10.10 5.03 -18.18
N ASP A 259 -10.06 3.73 -18.45
CA ASP A 259 -11.18 2.81 -18.19
C ASP A 259 -11.18 2.27 -16.75
N TYR A 260 -10.32 2.81 -15.86
CA TYR A 260 -10.24 2.36 -14.48
C TYR A 260 -11.54 2.65 -13.72
N SER A 261 -12.09 1.63 -13.07
CA SER A 261 -13.34 1.73 -12.30
C SER A 261 -13.24 1.06 -10.91
N GLY A 262 -12.01 0.79 -10.46
CA GLY A 262 -11.75 0.19 -9.16
C GLY A 262 -11.80 1.20 -8.00
N TRP A 263 -11.44 0.71 -6.83
CA TRP A 263 -11.29 1.55 -5.64
C TRP A 263 -10.06 2.46 -5.75
N LEU A 264 -10.20 3.68 -5.23
CA LEU A 264 -9.10 4.58 -4.94
C LEU A 264 -8.95 4.62 -3.43
N VAL A 265 -7.82 4.16 -2.92
CA VAL A 265 -7.51 4.12 -1.50
C VAL A 265 -6.56 5.26 -1.16
N VAL A 266 -6.97 6.15 -0.28
CA VAL A 266 -6.10 7.22 0.21
C VAL A 266 -5.25 6.69 1.34
N GLU A 267 -3.95 6.89 1.26
CA GLU A 267 -3.02 6.52 2.30
C GLU A 267 -2.03 7.65 2.62
N GLN A 268 -1.67 7.74 3.87
CA GLN A 268 -0.65 8.65 4.37
C GLN A 268 0.07 7.92 5.51
N ASP A 269 1.10 7.16 5.16
CA ASP A 269 1.81 6.33 6.12
C ASP A 269 2.45 7.18 7.22
N MET A 270 2.12 6.87 8.46
CA MET A 270 2.66 7.58 9.61
C MET A 270 2.95 6.63 10.77
N VAL A 271 4.00 6.89 11.52
CA VAL A 271 4.35 6.15 12.74
C VAL A 271 3.99 7.01 13.95
N PRO A 272 3.02 6.58 14.78
CA PRO A 272 2.59 7.39 15.92
C PRO A 272 3.68 7.45 16.98
N ARG A 273 3.88 8.67 17.57
CA ARG A 273 4.86 8.96 18.62
C ARG A 273 4.18 9.50 19.88
N SER A 274 2.90 9.79 19.77
CA SER A 274 2.09 10.29 20.86
C SER A 274 0.60 10.02 20.59
N PRO A 275 -0.25 10.00 21.63
CA PRO A 275 -1.69 9.87 21.44
C PRO A 275 -2.34 10.99 20.61
N ARG A 276 -1.65 12.14 20.49
CA ARG A 276 -2.11 13.26 19.67
C ARG A 276 -2.01 12.96 18.18
N ASP A 277 -1.03 12.19 17.76
CA ASP A 277 -0.78 11.90 16.36
C ASP A 277 -1.97 11.19 15.70
N ALA A 278 -2.71 10.37 16.45
CA ALA A 278 -3.94 9.73 15.96
C ALA A 278 -5.06 10.75 15.65
N ALA A 279 -5.20 11.80 16.48
CA ALA A 279 -6.18 12.86 16.25
C ALA A 279 -5.77 13.77 15.08
N ASP A 280 -4.47 14.07 14.97
CA ASP A 280 -3.92 14.84 13.87
C ASP A 280 -4.05 14.05 12.54
N ALA A 281 -3.80 12.74 12.55
CA ALA A 281 -4.02 11.85 11.41
C ALA A 281 -5.50 11.84 10.97
N ALA A 282 -6.44 11.70 11.91
CA ALA A 282 -7.87 11.75 11.58
C ALA A 282 -8.27 13.09 10.94
N ALA A 283 -7.74 14.20 11.43
CA ALA A 283 -7.96 15.52 10.84
C ALA A 283 -7.34 15.64 9.43
N SER A 284 -6.16 15.06 9.21
CA SER A 284 -5.51 14.99 7.89
C SER A 284 -6.38 14.23 6.89
N GLN A 285 -6.97 13.10 7.28
CA GLN A 285 -7.83 12.32 6.36
C GLN A 285 -9.12 13.06 5.99
N VAL A 286 -9.67 13.89 6.86
CA VAL A 286 -10.79 14.80 6.50
C VAL A 286 -10.35 15.82 5.47
N ARG A 287 -9.14 16.41 5.62
CA ARG A 287 -8.59 17.35 4.62
C ARG A 287 -8.28 16.67 3.29
N ASN A 288 -7.70 15.47 3.32
CA ASN A 288 -7.46 14.67 2.11
C ASN A 288 -8.76 14.39 1.35
N ARG A 289 -9.83 14.05 2.07
CA ARG A 289 -11.15 13.80 1.45
C ARG A 289 -11.75 15.07 0.85
N ALA A 290 -11.59 16.22 1.53
CA ALA A 290 -12.03 17.52 1.03
C ALA A 290 -11.24 17.95 -0.21
N TRP A 291 -9.91 17.75 -0.21
CA TRP A 291 -9.06 18.01 -1.37
C TRP A 291 -9.50 17.20 -2.61
N LEU A 292 -9.79 15.92 -2.43
CA LEU A 292 -10.28 15.07 -3.53
C LEU A 292 -11.63 15.53 -4.09
N ALA A 293 -12.53 15.99 -3.23
CA ALA A 293 -13.81 16.53 -3.70
C ALA A 293 -13.63 17.82 -4.54
N GLU A 294 -12.66 18.67 -4.16
CA GLU A 294 -12.38 19.93 -4.84
C GLU A 294 -11.60 19.72 -6.16
N HIS A 295 -10.57 18.86 -6.17
CA HIS A 295 -9.62 18.73 -7.27
C HIS A 295 -9.96 17.58 -8.24
N ALA A 296 -10.54 16.50 -7.74
CA ALA A 296 -10.86 15.32 -8.54
C ALA A 296 -12.37 15.10 -8.76
N GLY A 297 -13.22 15.87 -8.09
CA GLY A 297 -14.68 15.71 -8.18
C GLY A 297 -15.19 14.40 -7.56
N LEU A 298 -14.47 13.84 -6.60
CA LEU A 298 -14.69 12.54 -5.98
C LEU A 298 -15.31 12.64 -4.59
#